data_e5f1457ea96c905461007cd8a3b4675b
#
_entry.id   e5f1457ea96c905461007cd8a3b4675b
#
_cell.length_a   1.000
_cell.length_b   1.000
_cell.length_c   1.000
_cell.angle_alpha   90.00
_cell.angle_beta   90.00
_cell.angle_gamma   90.00
#
_symmetry.space_group_name_H-M   'P 1'
#
loop_
_entity.id
_entity.type
_entity.pdbx_description
1 polymer ?
#
loop_
_entity_poly.entity_id
_entity_poly.type
_entity_poly.pdbx_seq_one_letter_code
_entity_poly.pdbx_strand_id
1 'polypeptide(L)'
;MLRTFPRGLVNAASPDAPSLLPMTGEYLHWETVPTRWKDNDVYGHVNNVVHYSLMDTVINAWMIRTAGFDPAASGAIGLCVESHCEYKAEVSFPDAIRVGLRVGRLGRSSVRWEVGMFRDSDGAPVAEGHFVHVFVDRHTRRPAEITGNLRAEMEKILAPGA
;
A
#
# COMPACT_ATOMS: atom_id res chain seq x y z
N MET A 1 38.23 -2.73 0.97
CA MET A 1 38.16 -3.73 -0.13
C MET A 1 36.71 -4.22 -0.20
N LEU A 2 35.89 -3.54 -1.01
CA LEU A 2 34.49 -3.84 -1.17
C LEU A 2 34.32 -5.08 -2.05
N ARG A 3 33.73 -6.13 -1.52
CA ARG A 3 33.42 -7.34 -2.32
C ARG A 3 32.18 -7.06 -3.16
N THR A 4 32.35 -7.12 -4.46
CA THR A 4 31.28 -7.08 -5.44
C THR A 4 30.48 -8.38 -5.34
N PHE A 5 29.21 -8.30 -4.94
CA PHE A 5 28.30 -9.45 -5.01
C PHE A 5 27.79 -9.62 -6.44
N PRO A 6 27.65 -10.85 -6.95
CA PRO A 6 27.16 -11.08 -8.29
C PRO A 6 25.70 -10.66 -8.42
N ARG A 7 25.41 -9.85 -9.45
CA ARG A 7 24.05 -9.56 -9.90
C ARG A 7 23.45 -10.86 -10.43
N GLY A 8 22.51 -11.46 -9.70
CA GLY A 8 21.87 -12.65 -10.23
C GLY A 8 21.20 -13.59 -9.24
N LEU A 9 20.60 -13.09 -8.15
CA LEU A 9 19.91 -13.97 -7.19
C LEU A 9 18.48 -13.50 -6.83
N VAL A 10 17.77 -12.95 -7.81
CA VAL A 10 16.32 -12.68 -7.65
C VAL A 10 15.62 -13.18 -8.90
N ASN A 11 15.62 -14.49 -9.11
CA ASN A 11 14.66 -15.14 -10.00
C ASN A 11 14.63 -16.65 -9.74
N ALA A 12 14.01 -17.01 -8.62
CA ALA A 12 13.44 -18.34 -8.45
C ALA A 12 12.02 -18.19 -7.92
N ALA A 13 11.15 -17.62 -8.77
CA ALA A 13 9.73 -17.83 -8.60
C ALA A 13 9.50 -19.34 -8.72
N SER A 14 8.91 -19.93 -7.67
CA SER A 14 8.46 -21.33 -7.71
C SER A 14 7.49 -21.48 -8.89
N PRO A 15 7.60 -22.51 -9.74
CA PRO A 15 6.75 -22.69 -10.92
C PRO A 15 5.26 -22.89 -10.60
N ASP A 16 4.90 -23.05 -9.33
CA ASP A 16 3.53 -23.28 -8.85
C ASP A 16 2.94 -22.11 -8.06
N ALA A 17 3.59 -20.95 -8.01
CA ALA A 17 2.92 -19.77 -7.51
C ALA A 17 1.80 -19.40 -8.49
N PRO A 18 0.53 -19.22 -8.04
CA PRO A 18 -0.51 -18.73 -8.92
C PRO A 18 0.04 -17.43 -9.55
N SER A 19 0.05 -17.41 -10.88
CA SER A 19 0.41 -16.23 -11.65
C SER A 19 -0.54 -15.10 -11.21
N LEU A 20 -0.11 -14.35 -10.23
CA LEU A 20 -0.73 -13.07 -9.93
C LEU A 20 -0.48 -12.24 -11.17
N LEU A 21 -1.51 -12.15 -12.00
CA LEU A 21 -1.54 -11.18 -13.10
C LEU A 21 -0.99 -9.88 -12.52
N PRO A 22 -0.06 -9.20 -13.22
CA PRO A 22 0.44 -7.93 -12.71
C PRO A 22 -0.78 -7.08 -12.39
N MET A 23 -0.87 -6.59 -11.14
CA MET A 23 -1.96 -5.72 -10.69
C MET A 23 -1.84 -4.34 -11.38
N THR A 24 -1.60 -4.35 -12.69
CA THR A 24 -1.66 -3.20 -13.58
C THR A 24 -3.10 -2.78 -13.87
N GLY A 25 -4.08 -3.38 -13.16
CA GLY A 25 -5.42 -2.86 -13.11
C GLY A 25 -5.38 -1.43 -12.59
N GLU A 26 -6.11 -0.54 -13.25
CA GLU A 26 -6.08 0.89 -13.01
C GLU A 26 -6.21 1.22 -11.51
N TYR A 27 -5.13 1.76 -10.94
CA TYR A 27 -5.21 2.45 -9.66
C TYR A 27 -5.92 3.77 -9.88
N LEU A 28 -6.85 4.08 -9.02
CA LEU A 28 -7.74 5.24 -9.18
C LEU A 28 -7.29 6.45 -8.35
N HIS A 29 -6.27 6.26 -7.51
CA HIS A 29 -5.59 7.34 -6.80
C HIS A 29 -4.08 7.12 -6.88
N TRP A 30 -3.33 8.22 -6.98
CA TRP A 30 -1.87 8.19 -7.09
C TRP A 30 -1.22 9.25 -6.21
N GLU A 31 -0.16 8.87 -5.50
CA GLU A 31 0.73 9.79 -4.80
C GLU A 31 2.18 9.47 -5.12
N THR A 32 3.03 10.51 -5.22
CA THR A 32 4.48 10.33 -5.32
C THR A 32 5.11 10.60 -3.96
N VAL A 33 5.86 9.63 -3.46
CA VAL A 33 6.52 9.68 -2.15
C VAL A 33 8.04 9.63 -2.38
N PRO A 34 8.80 10.66 -1.97
CA PRO A 34 10.25 10.62 -2.05
C PRO A 34 10.80 9.63 -1.02
N THR A 35 11.83 8.88 -1.41
CA THR A 35 12.63 8.12 -0.44
C THR A 35 13.51 9.07 0.38
N ARG A 36 13.88 8.64 1.57
CA ARG A 36 14.75 9.39 2.48
C ARG A 36 16.07 8.66 2.65
N TRP A 37 17.15 9.39 2.95
CA TRP A 37 18.46 8.79 3.22
C TRP A 37 18.40 7.62 4.22
N LYS A 38 17.58 7.74 5.27
CA LYS A 38 17.41 6.73 6.32
C LYS A 38 16.56 5.52 5.91
N ASP A 39 15.96 5.54 4.74
CA ASP A 39 15.09 4.45 4.28
C ASP A 39 15.91 3.28 3.73
N ASN A 40 17.18 3.54 3.33
CA ASN A 40 18.09 2.49 2.90
C ASN A 40 18.63 1.71 4.11
N ASP A 41 18.75 0.42 3.92
CA ASP A 41 19.46 -0.47 4.85
C ASP A 41 20.93 -0.63 4.48
N VAL A 42 21.62 -1.52 5.19
CA VAL A 42 23.05 -1.79 4.98
C VAL A 42 23.35 -2.45 3.62
N TYR A 43 22.33 -2.96 2.94
CA TYR A 43 22.46 -3.55 1.61
C TYR A 43 22.34 -2.52 0.49
N GLY A 44 22.02 -1.27 0.84
CA GLY A 44 21.96 -0.14 -0.10
C GLY A 44 20.60 0.06 -0.77
N HIS A 45 19.57 -0.64 -0.34
CA HIS A 45 18.22 -0.53 -0.88
C HIS A 45 17.22 -0.12 0.21
N VAL A 46 16.09 0.43 -0.20
CA VAL A 46 14.99 0.75 0.72
C VAL A 46 14.60 -0.52 1.49
N ASN A 47 14.67 -0.43 2.81
CA ASN A 47 14.37 -1.55 3.68
C ASN A 47 12.93 -2.03 3.48
N ASN A 48 12.73 -3.36 3.54
CA ASN A 48 11.43 -3.98 3.32
C ASN A 48 10.31 -3.43 4.22
N VAL A 49 10.59 -3.08 5.47
CA VAL A 49 9.59 -2.50 6.38
C VAL A 49 9.18 -1.08 5.97
N VAL A 50 10.03 -0.35 5.25
CA VAL A 50 9.72 0.98 4.75
C VAL A 50 8.62 0.92 3.70
N HIS A 51 8.59 -0.12 2.86
CA HIS A 51 7.50 -0.31 1.89
C HIS A 51 6.14 -0.35 2.57
N TYR A 52 6.00 -1.12 3.68
CA TYR A 52 4.77 -1.12 4.48
C TYR A 52 4.44 0.26 5.03
N SER A 53 5.44 0.99 5.53
CA SER A 53 5.25 2.36 6.04
C SER A 53 4.77 3.33 4.96
N LEU A 54 5.28 3.21 3.73
CA LEU A 54 4.87 4.04 2.61
C LEU A 54 3.44 3.71 2.15
N MET A 55 3.10 2.42 2.05
CA MET A 55 1.74 1.98 1.73
C MET A 55 0.73 2.49 2.76
N ASP A 56 1.01 2.30 4.05
CA ASP A 56 0.16 2.76 5.14
C ASP A 56 0.01 4.29 5.15
N THR A 57 1.10 5.00 4.87
CA THR A 57 1.09 6.46 4.75
C THR A 57 0.15 6.93 3.65
N VAL A 58 0.19 6.33 2.46
CA VAL A 58 -0.67 6.73 1.34
C VAL A 58 -2.14 6.41 1.63
N ILE A 59 -2.44 5.25 2.21
CA ILE A 59 -3.80 4.89 2.64
C ILE A 59 -4.36 5.93 3.61
N ASN A 60 -3.60 6.23 4.68
CA ASN A 60 -4.05 7.18 5.70
C ASN A 60 -4.12 8.62 5.17
N ALA A 61 -3.15 9.03 4.35
CA ALA A 61 -3.17 10.34 3.71
C ALA A 61 -4.42 10.50 2.82
N TRP A 62 -4.77 9.48 2.04
CA TRP A 62 -5.98 9.47 1.23
C TRP A 62 -7.25 9.57 2.10
N MET A 63 -7.36 8.78 3.15
CA MET A 63 -8.53 8.85 4.05
C MET A 63 -8.69 10.25 4.66
N ILE A 64 -7.60 10.87 5.09
CA ILE A 64 -7.62 12.19 5.71
C ILE A 64 -7.91 13.28 4.69
N ARG A 65 -7.16 13.35 3.59
CA ARG A 65 -7.19 14.46 2.65
C ARG A 65 -8.38 14.40 1.69
N THR A 66 -8.71 13.19 1.22
CA THR A 66 -9.76 12.98 0.21
C THR A 66 -11.10 12.69 0.85
N ALA A 67 -11.14 11.77 1.80
CA ALA A 67 -12.39 11.38 2.44
C ALA A 67 -12.75 12.22 3.69
N GLY A 68 -11.86 13.12 4.12
CA GLY A 68 -12.11 13.97 5.30
C GLY A 68 -12.17 13.20 6.62
N PHE A 69 -11.57 12.02 6.66
CA PHE A 69 -11.52 11.22 7.88
C PHE A 69 -10.61 11.88 8.91
N ASP A 70 -11.13 12.14 10.09
CA ASP A 70 -10.34 12.64 11.22
C ASP A 70 -10.03 11.50 12.20
N PRO A 71 -8.78 10.97 12.21
CA PRO A 71 -8.41 9.88 13.09
C PRO A 71 -8.46 10.24 14.58
N ALA A 72 -8.48 11.52 14.94
CA ALA A 72 -8.57 11.96 16.33
C ALA A 72 -10.02 12.13 16.81
N ALA A 73 -10.91 12.65 15.95
CA ALA A 73 -12.29 13.00 16.32
C ALA A 73 -13.32 11.95 15.88
N SER A 74 -13.03 11.11 14.90
CA SER A 74 -14.00 10.11 14.40
C SER A 74 -14.38 9.10 15.50
N GLY A 75 -15.67 8.80 15.58
CA GLY A 75 -16.22 7.78 16.49
C GLY A 75 -15.80 6.36 16.13
N ALA A 76 -15.47 6.12 14.87
CA ALA A 76 -14.92 4.85 14.40
C ALA A 76 -13.44 5.02 13.99
N ILE A 77 -12.64 3.98 14.18
CA ILE A 77 -11.23 3.92 13.77
C ILE A 77 -10.97 2.67 12.94
N GLY A 78 -10.12 2.77 11.92
CA GLY A 78 -9.65 1.65 11.12
C GLY A 78 -8.48 0.95 11.80
N LEU A 79 -8.61 -0.35 12.05
CA LEU A 79 -7.54 -1.19 12.57
C LEU A 79 -7.03 -2.11 11.45
N CYS A 80 -5.73 -2.11 11.20
CA CYS A 80 -5.11 -3.06 10.28
C CYS A 80 -5.15 -4.45 10.91
N VAL A 81 -5.80 -5.39 10.24
CA VAL A 81 -5.92 -6.79 10.69
C VAL A 81 -5.14 -7.75 9.80
N GLU A 82 -4.78 -7.32 8.59
CA GLU A 82 -3.98 -8.08 7.65
C GLU A 82 -3.20 -7.12 6.76
N SER A 83 -1.96 -7.47 6.42
CA SER A 83 -1.18 -6.78 5.41
C SER A 83 -0.28 -7.77 4.67
N HIS A 84 -0.03 -7.49 3.40
CA HIS A 84 0.84 -8.26 2.54
C HIS A 84 1.63 -7.32 1.63
N CYS A 85 2.89 -7.68 1.36
CA CYS A 85 3.72 -6.97 0.40
C CYS A 85 4.57 -7.98 -0.38
N GLU A 86 4.54 -7.87 -1.68
CA GLU A 86 5.37 -8.63 -2.60
C GLU A 86 6.35 -7.69 -3.28
N TYR A 87 7.64 -7.99 -3.17
CA TYR A 87 8.72 -7.17 -3.69
C TYR A 87 9.08 -7.62 -5.11
N LYS A 88 9.11 -6.69 -6.06
CA LYS A 88 9.36 -6.96 -7.49
C LYS A 88 10.74 -6.49 -7.93
N ALA A 89 11.19 -5.34 -7.44
CA ALA A 89 12.47 -4.75 -7.76
C ALA A 89 13.03 -3.91 -6.61
N GLU A 90 14.33 -3.72 -6.63
CA GLU A 90 15.03 -2.85 -5.69
C GLU A 90 14.80 -1.38 -6.03
N VAL A 91 14.75 -0.55 -5.00
CA VAL A 91 14.69 0.90 -5.09
C VAL A 91 15.59 1.48 -4.00
N SER A 92 16.21 2.62 -4.25
CA SER A 92 17.17 3.25 -3.34
C SER A 92 16.96 4.75 -3.27
N PHE A 93 17.31 5.37 -2.16
CA PHE A 93 17.47 6.83 -2.13
C PHE A 93 18.52 7.25 -3.17
N PRO A 94 18.30 8.30 -3.98
CA PRO A 94 17.26 9.33 -3.87
C PRO A 94 16.03 9.11 -4.79
N ASP A 95 15.72 7.89 -5.21
CA ASP A 95 14.54 7.63 -6.02
C ASP A 95 13.25 8.12 -5.35
N ALA A 96 12.27 8.49 -6.15
CA ALA A 96 10.90 8.66 -5.72
C ALA A 96 10.06 7.44 -6.12
N ILE A 97 9.05 7.15 -5.32
CA ILE A 97 8.12 6.03 -5.55
C ILE A 97 6.74 6.60 -5.82
N ARG A 98 6.19 6.24 -6.98
CA ARG A 98 4.81 6.52 -7.31
C ARG A 98 3.93 5.39 -6.80
N VAL A 99 3.02 5.72 -5.90
CA VAL A 99 2.15 4.75 -5.20
C VAL A 99 0.74 4.89 -5.73
N GLY A 100 0.23 3.81 -6.32
CA GLY A 100 -1.15 3.68 -6.74
C GLY A 100 -1.99 3.02 -5.66
N LEU A 101 -3.21 3.53 -5.45
CA LEU A 101 -4.16 3.04 -4.45
C LEU A 101 -5.53 2.80 -5.09
N ARG A 102 -6.18 1.70 -4.71
CA ARG A 102 -7.59 1.42 -4.98
C ARG A 102 -8.19 0.59 -3.86
N VAL A 103 -9.50 0.55 -3.79
CA VAL A 103 -10.24 -0.38 -2.93
C VAL A 103 -10.49 -1.67 -3.71
N GLY A 104 -9.93 -2.78 -3.27
CA GLY A 104 -10.15 -4.10 -3.87
C GLY A 104 -11.43 -4.76 -3.37
N ARG A 105 -11.86 -4.44 -2.15
CA ARG A 105 -13.12 -4.92 -1.58
C ARG A 105 -13.61 -3.97 -0.49
N LEU A 106 -14.89 -3.64 -0.55
CA LEU A 106 -15.55 -2.80 0.45
C LEU A 106 -16.69 -3.58 1.10
N GLY A 107 -16.51 -3.93 2.37
CA GLY A 107 -17.53 -4.56 3.20
C GLY A 107 -18.38 -3.55 3.98
N ARG A 108 -19.15 -4.05 4.96
CA ARG A 108 -19.93 -3.18 5.85
C ARG A 108 -19.02 -2.41 6.82
N SER A 109 -18.09 -3.12 7.47
CA SER A 109 -17.15 -2.56 8.45
C SER A 109 -15.68 -2.82 8.09
N SER A 110 -15.39 -3.32 6.90
CA SER A 110 -14.04 -3.65 6.48
C SER A 110 -13.77 -3.15 5.07
N VAL A 111 -12.51 -2.86 4.80
CA VAL A 111 -12.02 -2.49 3.48
C VAL A 111 -10.69 -3.21 3.22
N ARG A 112 -10.53 -3.73 2.01
CA ARG A 112 -9.26 -4.20 1.47
C ARG A 112 -8.71 -3.14 0.53
N TRP A 113 -7.62 -2.54 0.91
CA TRP A 113 -6.84 -1.63 0.08
C TRP A 113 -5.87 -2.43 -0.77
N GLU A 114 -5.77 -2.09 -2.04
CA GLU A 114 -4.76 -2.63 -2.94
C GLU A 114 -3.80 -1.51 -3.34
N VAL A 115 -2.51 -1.77 -3.22
CA VAL A 115 -1.45 -0.77 -3.36
C VAL A 115 -0.39 -1.29 -4.31
N GLY A 116 -0.07 -0.50 -5.34
CA GLY A 116 1.07 -0.74 -6.21
C GLY A 116 2.11 0.36 -6.04
N MET A 117 3.36 -0.02 -6.02
CA MET A 117 4.51 0.88 -5.90
C MET A 117 5.36 0.78 -7.16
N PHE A 118 5.68 1.92 -7.74
CA PHE A 118 6.42 2.01 -8.99
C PHE A 118 7.55 3.03 -8.83
N ARG A 119 8.72 2.74 -9.38
CA ARG A 119 9.80 3.72 -9.44
C ARG A 119 9.36 4.88 -10.33
N ASP A 120 9.42 6.11 -9.83
CA ASP A 120 8.89 7.27 -10.54
C ASP A 120 9.67 7.58 -11.83
N SER A 121 10.98 7.32 -11.86
CA SER A 121 11.86 7.65 -12.98
C SER A 121 11.61 6.84 -14.25
N ASP A 122 11.18 5.58 -14.14
CA ASP A 122 11.02 4.66 -15.27
C ASP A 122 9.69 3.88 -15.26
N GLY A 123 8.88 4.05 -14.20
CA GLY A 123 7.62 3.33 -14.05
C GLY A 123 7.76 1.84 -13.74
N ALA A 124 8.97 1.36 -13.43
CA ALA A 124 9.18 -0.05 -13.11
C ALA A 124 8.45 -0.44 -11.82
N PRO A 125 7.72 -1.58 -11.78
CA PRO A 125 7.08 -2.05 -10.56
C PRO A 125 8.13 -2.40 -9.50
N VAL A 126 7.99 -1.84 -8.30
CA VAL A 126 8.87 -2.03 -7.15
C VAL A 126 8.27 -3.02 -6.17
N ALA A 127 7.01 -2.83 -5.84
CA ALA A 127 6.29 -3.71 -4.94
C ALA A 127 4.78 -3.60 -5.20
N GLU A 128 4.05 -4.60 -4.76
CA GLU A 128 2.60 -4.55 -4.69
C GLU A 128 2.11 -5.25 -3.43
N GLY A 129 0.94 -4.84 -2.95
CA GLY A 129 0.43 -5.43 -1.71
C GLY A 129 -0.98 -5.01 -1.40
N HIS A 130 -1.41 -5.39 -0.22
CA HIS A 130 -2.71 -5.02 0.29
C HIS A 130 -2.71 -4.84 1.80
N PHE A 131 -3.68 -4.07 2.27
CA PHE A 131 -4.02 -3.92 3.68
C PHE A 131 -5.51 -4.18 3.86
N VAL A 132 -5.86 -4.90 4.92
CA VAL A 132 -7.26 -5.05 5.33
C VAL A 132 -7.46 -4.27 6.62
N HIS A 133 -8.33 -3.26 6.56
CA HIS A 133 -8.76 -2.53 7.74
C HIS A 133 -10.16 -2.96 8.14
N VAL A 134 -10.37 -3.15 9.45
CA VAL A 134 -11.68 -3.29 10.06
C VAL A 134 -11.96 -2.04 10.87
N PHE A 135 -13.06 -1.39 10.58
CA PHE A 135 -13.52 -0.23 11.35
C PHE A 135 -14.25 -0.70 12.59
N VAL A 136 -13.90 -0.10 13.70
CA VAL A 136 -14.49 -0.39 15.01
C VAL A 136 -14.86 0.91 15.71
N ASP A 137 -15.88 0.86 16.55
CA ASP A 137 -16.18 1.95 17.47
C ASP A 137 -14.97 2.19 18.39
N ARG A 138 -14.58 3.43 18.53
CA ARG A 138 -13.38 3.85 19.24
C ARG A 138 -13.34 3.37 20.70
N HIS A 139 -14.47 3.37 21.37
CA HIS A 139 -14.59 3.08 22.80
C HIS A 139 -14.88 1.60 23.06
N THR A 140 -15.86 1.04 22.37
CA THR A 140 -16.32 -0.33 22.59
C THR A 140 -15.52 -1.38 21.84
N ARG A 141 -14.76 -0.97 20.82
CA ARG A 141 -13.98 -1.83 19.92
C ARG A 141 -14.84 -2.84 19.14
N ARG A 142 -16.14 -2.67 19.13
CA ARG A 142 -17.03 -3.49 18.30
C ARG A 142 -17.01 -3.01 16.85
N PRO A 143 -17.24 -3.91 15.87
CA PRO A 143 -17.32 -3.52 14.47
C PRO A 143 -18.29 -2.36 14.25
N ALA A 144 -17.83 -1.32 13.55
CA ALA A 144 -18.60 -0.14 13.20
C ALA A 144 -18.73 -0.06 11.68
N GLU A 145 -19.90 0.32 11.22
CA GLU A 145 -20.18 0.45 9.80
C GLU A 145 -19.41 1.63 9.19
N ILE A 146 -18.83 1.41 8.01
CA ILE A 146 -18.24 2.47 7.21
C ILE A 146 -19.38 3.23 6.53
N THR A 147 -19.55 4.50 6.88
CA THR A 147 -20.67 5.34 6.42
C THR A 147 -20.21 6.72 5.97
N GLY A 148 -21.14 7.51 5.48
CA GLY A 148 -20.92 8.92 5.14
C GLY A 148 -19.91 9.12 4.03
N ASN A 149 -19.16 10.22 4.13
CA ASN A 149 -18.22 10.62 3.09
C ASN A 149 -17.08 9.60 2.89
N LEU A 150 -16.61 8.98 3.97
CA LEU A 150 -15.56 7.97 3.88
C LEU A 150 -15.99 6.81 2.96
N ARG A 151 -17.22 6.29 3.13
CA ARG A 151 -17.76 5.24 2.27
C ARG A 151 -17.90 5.72 0.82
N ALA A 152 -18.50 6.88 0.63
CA ALA A 152 -18.73 7.44 -0.69
C ALA A 152 -17.44 7.65 -1.49
N GLU A 153 -16.36 8.10 -0.84
CA GLU A 153 -15.06 8.25 -1.48
C GLU A 153 -14.39 6.88 -1.77
N MET A 154 -14.52 5.90 -0.85
CA MET A 154 -14.04 4.53 -1.10
C MET A 154 -14.71 3.89 -2.32
N GLU A 155 -16.01 4.12 -2.51
CA GLU A 155 -16.77 3.60 -3.66
C GLU A 155 -16.27 4.17 -4.99
N LYS A 156 -15.75 5.41 -5.02
CA LYS A 156 -15.18 6.02 -6.23
C LYS A 156 -13.88 5.39 -6.68
N ILE A 157 -13.14 4.79 -5.76
CA ILE A 157 -11.88 4.09 -6.07
C ILE A 157 -12.00 2.58 -5.93
N LEU A 158 -13.22 2.05 -5.96
CA LEU A 158 -13.48 0.61 -5.96
C LEU A 158 -13.04 -0.01 -7.28
N ALA A 159 -12.29 -1.10 -7.20
CA ALA A 159 -11.83 -1.83 -8.38
C ALA A 159 -13.03 -2.38 -9.18
N PRO A 160 -12.98 -2.37 -10.52
CA PRO A 160 -14.03 -2.96 -11.34
C PRO A 160 -14.24 -4.43 -11.00
N GLY A 161 -15.49 -4.83 -10.70
CA GLY A 161 -15.85 -6.21 -10.40
C GLY A 161 -15.55 -6.68 -8.98
N ALA A 162 -15.24 -5.76 -8.07
CA ALA A 162 -14.99 -6.03 -6.65
C ALA A 162 -16.29 -6.20 -5.82
#